data_d738333003fa1ee62c87b997d73bc81d
#
_entry.id   d738333003fa1ee62c87b997d73bc81d
#
_cell.length_a   1.000
_cell.length_b   1.000
_cell.length_c   1.000
_cell.angle_alpha   90.00
_cell.angle_beta   90.00
_cell.angle_gamma   90.00
#
_symmetry.space_group_name_H-M   'P 1'
#
loop_
_entity.id
_entity.type
_entity.pdbx_description
1 polymer ?
#
loop_
_entity_poly.entity_id
_entity_poly.type
_entity_poly.pdbx_seq_one_letter_code
_entity_poly.pdbx_strand_id
1 'polypeptide(L)'
;MNMKDERQFVGYSKYRSRLVDGHVHTELCPHGSGDRTALMIEKAIELRIEKVCLTEHAPLPAGFAAEYGGDKKAYNTASLKLNQVDSYLELGRQLQRAYGTHIDISLGFEVDYIPGFETDIQEFLDRYGPLTDDNILSVHFMEGLNNAYYCLDYSPKEFERGFGPWIQKQYELYYKYYS
;
A
#
# COMPACT_ATOMS: atom_id res chain seq x y z
N MET A 1 3.04 -56.90 -17.76
CA MET A 1 4.28 -56.25 -17.34
C MET A 1 3.90 -54.85 -16.88
N ASN A 2 3.73 -54.73 -15.56
CA ASN A 2 3.22 -53.54 -14.90
C ASN A 2 4.37 -52.64 -14.53
N MET A 3 4.49 -51.50 -15.14
CA MET A 3 5.34 -50.41 -14.61
C MET A 3 4.42 -49.34 -14.02
N LYS A 4 4.29 -49.35 -12.71
CA LYS A 4 3.76 -48.25 -11.92
C LYS A 4 4.87 -47.22 -11.82
N ASP A 5 4.69 -46.08 -12.49
CA ASP A 5 5.55 -44.93 -12.37
C ASP A 5 5.11 -44.17 -11.08
N GLU A 6 5.73 -44.52 -9.95
CA GLU A 6 5.60 -43.75 -8.70
C GLU A 6 6.57 -42.57 -8.78
N ARG A 7 6.09 -41.46 -9.32
CA ARG A 7 6.75 -40.18 -9.11
C ARG A 7 6.61 -39.79 -7.65
N GLN A 8 7.62 -40.08 -6.88
CA GLN A 8 7.78 -39.50 -5.54
C GLN A 8 7.76 -37.98 -5.63
N PHE A 9 6.68 -37.38 -5.20
CA PHE A 9 6.66 -35.96 -4.82
C PHE A 9 7.62 -35.80 -3.64
N VAL A 10 8.86 -35.43 -3.93
CA VAL A 10 9.86 -35.07 -2.92
C VAL A 10 9.35 -33.87 -2.15
N GLY A 11 9.18 -34.07 -0.87
CA GLY A 11 8.49 -33.24 0.08
C GLY A 11 8.86 -31.76 0.11
N TYR A 12 7.86 -30.96 -0.12
CA TYR A 12 7.80 -29.55 0.28
C TYR A 12 7.44 -29.39 1.77
N SER A 13 7.93 -30.27 2.65
CA SER A 13 7.51 -30.36 4.04
C SER A 13 8.52 -29.81 5.07
N LYS A 14 9.45 -28.93 4.68
CA LYS A 14 10.43 -28.37 5.64
C LYS A 14 10.36 -26.86 5.86
N TYR A 15 9.55 -26.12 5.10
CA TYR A 15 9.31 -24.72 5.36
C TYR A 15 7.82 -24.55 5.69
N ARG A 16 7.50 -24.53 6.96
CA ARG A 16 6.21 -24.00 7.41
C ARG A 16 6.23 -22.53 7.04
N SER A 17 5.62 -22.16 5.92
CA SER A 17 5.46 -20.76 5.55
C SER A 17 4.64 -20.08 6.64
N ARG A 18 5.21 -19.07 7.27
CA ARG A 18 4.45 -18.20 8.17
C ARG A 18 3.32 -17.56 7.36
N LEU A 19 2.11 -17.59 7.90
CA LEU A 19 1.00 -16.82 7.33
C LEU A 19 1.16 -15.38 7.79
N VAL A 20 1.42 -14.48 6.84
CA VAL A 20 1.63 -13.06 7.09
C VAL A 20 0.65 -12.26 6.25
N ASP A 21 -0.07 -11.32 6.87
CA ASP A 21 -0.74 -10.25 6.17
C ASP A 21 0.16 -9.02 6.21
N GLY A 22 0.84 -8.77 5.10
CA GLY A 22 1.93 -7.80 5.01
C GLY A 22 1.49 -6.37 4.70
N HIS A 23 0.18 -6.12 4.46
CA HIS A 23 -0.29 -4.81 4.04
C HIS A 23 -1.74 -4.59 4.50
N VAL A 24 -1.91 -3.92 5.62
CA VAL A 24 -3.22 -3.68 6.24
C VAL A 24 -3.38 -2.21 6.61
N HIS A 25 -4.51 -1.62 6.20
CA HIS A 25 -4.92 -0.28 6.61
C HIS A 25 -5.81 -0.35 7.86
N THR A 26 -5.85 0.76 8.60
CA THR A 26 -6.57 0.88 9.87
C THR A 26 -7.92 1.59 9.70
N GLU A 27 -8.67 1.69 10.79
CA GLU A 27 -9.88 2.52 10.85
C GLU A 27 -9.64 4.02 10.57
N LEU A 28 -8.37 4.45 10.54
CA LEU A 28 -7.99 5.84 10.22
C LEU A 28 -7.83 6.08 8.71
N CYS A 29 -7.82 5.01 7.91
CA CYS A 29 -7.74 5.11 6.45
C CYS A 29 -8.95 5.87 5.88
N PRO A 30 -8.76 7.02 5.19
CA PRO A 30 -9.87 7.85 4.74
C PRO A 30 -10.77 7.20 3.68
N HIS A 31 -10.30 6.13 3.03
CA HIS A 31 -11.05 5.35 2.03
C HIS A 31 -11.24 3.88 2.43
N GLY A 32 -10.86 3.52 3.67
CA GLY A 32 -11.08 2.19 4.23
C GLY A 32 -12.55 1.91 4.55
N SER A 33 -12.84 0.70 5.02
CA SER A 33 -14.19 0.29 5.44
C SER A 33 -14.68 1.01 6.69
N GLY A 34 -13.76 1.57 7.49
CA GLY A 34 -14.05 2.13 8.82
C GLY A 34 -14.20 1.07 9.92
N ASP A 35 -13.94 -0.19 9.61
CA ASP A 35 -13.95 -1.25 10.61
C ASP A 35 -12.80 -1.06 11.60
N ARG A 36 -13.06 -1.36 12.87
CA ARG A 36 -12.05 -1.24 13.92
C ARG A 36 -10.89 -2.21 13.65
N THR A 37 -9.69 -1.71 13.65
CA THR A 37 -8.45 -2.50 13.43
C THR A 37 -8.33 -3.65 14.43
N ALA A 38 -8.78 -3.45 15.68
CA ALA A 38 -8.83 -4.50 16.67
C ALA A 38 -9.63 -5.74 16.21
N LEU A 39 -10.78 -5.55 15.54
CA LEU A 39 -11.60 -6.65 15.02
C LEU A 39 -10.89 -7.39 13.87
N MET A 40 -10.15 -6.68 13.04
CA MET A 40 -9.33 -7.30 11.98
C MET A 40 -8.21 -8.14 12.59
N ILE A 41 -7.55 -7.65 13.65
CA ILE A 41 -6.52 -8.41 14.36
C ILE A 41 -7.10 -9.64 15.05
N GLU A 42 -8.25 -9.52 15.72
CA GLU A 42 -8.96 -10.66 16.32
C GLU A 42 -9.30 -11.71 15.25
N LYS A 43 -9.74 -11.27 14.08
CA LYS A 43 -10.01 -12.17 12.94
C LYS A 43 -8.74 -12.83 12.40
N ALA A 44 -7.63 -12.10 12.34
CA ALA A 44 -6.34 -12.64 11.95
C ALA A 44 -5.88 -13.75 12.92
N ILE A 45 -6.07 -13.54 14.23
CA ILE A 45 -5.77 -14.56 15.26
C ILE A 45 -6.64 -15.81 15.05
N GLU A 46 -7.96 -15.67 14.86
CA GLU A 46 -8.86 -16.79 14.54
C GLU A 46 -8.41 -17.59 13.32
N LEU A 47 -7.94 -16.90 12.26
CA LEU A 47 -7.44 -17.48 11.03
C LEU A 47 -6.01 -18.03 11.15
N ARG A 48 -5.37 -17.92 12.33
CA ARG A 48 -3.99 -18.35 12.60
C ARG A 48 -2.96 -17.63 11.72
N ILE A 49 -3.22 -16.40 11.37
CA ILE A 49 -2.22 -15.50 10.81
C ILE A 49 -1.18 -15.22 11.90
N GLU A 50 0.09 -15.35 11.59
CA GLU A 50 1.17 -15.24 12.55
C GLU A 50 1.70 -13.82 12.68
N LYS A 51 1.52 -12.99 11.63
CA LYS A 51 1.94 -11.59 11.61
C LYS A 51 0.96 -10.75 10.79
N VAL A 52 0.69 -9.53 11.28
CA VAL A 52 -0.02 -8.47 10.56
C VAL A 52 0.87 -7.23 10.50
N CYS A 53 1.00 -6.62 9.33
CA CYS A 53 1.71 -5.37 9.15
C CYS A 53 0.69 -4.24 8.94
N LEU A 54 0.57 -3.36 9.92
CA LEU A 54 -0.20 -2.12 9.80
C LEU A 54 0.63 -1.12 9.00
N THR A 55 0.18 -0.77 7.81
CA THR A 55 0.91 0.07 6.85
C THR A 55 -0.02 1.13 6.28
N GLU A 56 -0.42 2.08 7.12
CA GLU A 56 -1.32 3.15 6.71
C GLU A 56 -0.66 4.11 5.72
N HIS A 57 -1.44 4.68 4.80
CA HIS A 57 -0.92 5.67 3.85
C HIS A 57 -0.31 6.86 4.56
N ALA A 58 0.99 7.06 4.34
CA ALA A 58 1.71 8.24 4.82
C ALA A 58 1.11 9.53 4.22
N PRO A 59 1.14 10.65 4.93
CA PRO A 59 0.70 11.93 4.38
C PRO A 59 1.40 12.26 3.06
N LEU A 60 0.61 12.71 2.08
CA LEU A 60 1.17 13.18 0.81
C LEU A 60 2.04 14.43 1.02
N PRO A 61 3.08 14.63 0.19
CA PRO A 61 4.00 15.75 0.29
C PRO A 61 3.30 17.12 0.27
N ALA A 62 3.87 18.07 0.99
CA ALA A 62 3.40 19.45 0.94
C ALA A 62 3.54 20.01 -0.48
N GLY A 63 2.48 20.69 -0.97
CA GLY A 63 2.48 21.23 -2.33
C GLY A 63 2.02 20.26 -3.42
N PHE A 64 2.00 18.95 -3.20
CA PHE A 64 1.56 17.98 -4.21
C PHE A 64 0.14 18.23 -4.73
N ALA A 65 -0.73 18.83 -3.92
CA ALA A 65 -2.08 19.23 -4.32
C ALA A 65 -2.11 20.14 -5.56
N ALA A 66 -1.08 20.97 -5.77
CA ALA A 66 -0.98 21.88 -6.91
C ALA A 66 -0.64 21.15 -8.21
N GLU A 67 0.05 20.03 -8.10
CA GLU A 67 0.49 19.19 -9.23
C GLU A 67 -0.54 18.11 -9.59
N TYR A 68 -1.54 17.88 -8.73
CA TYR A 68 -2.54 16.85 -8.92
C TYR A 68 -3.66 17.31 -9.87
N GLY A 69 -3.77 16.66 -11.02
CA GLY A 69 -4.77 16.95 -12.06
C GLY A 69 -6.04 16.10 -11.99
N GLY A 70 -6.08 15.14 -11.07
CA GLY A 70 -7.14 14.16 -10.92
C GLY A 70 -8.38 14.63 -10.14
N ASP A 71 -9.18 13.65 -9.72
CA ASP A 71 -10.37 13.91 -8.90
C ASP A 71 -9.97 14.39 -7.50
N LYS A 72 -10.48 15.55 -7.08
CA LYS A 72 -10.19 16.11 -5.75
C LYS A 72 -10.59 15.20 -4.60
N LYS A 73 -11.62 14.36 -4.78
CA LYS A 73 -12.00 13.39 -3.76
C LYS A 73 -10.94 12.32 -3.62
N ALA A 74 -10.40 11.80 -4.74
CA ALA A 74 -9.29 10.85 -4.74
C ALA A 74 -8.12 11.40 -3.92
N TYR A 75 -7.67 12.62 -4.23
CA TYR A 75 -6.61 13.29 -3.48
C TYR A 75 -6.93 13.44 -1.98
N ASN A 76 -8.13 13.90 -1.66
CA ASN A 76 -8.51 14.22 -0.27
C ASN A 76 -8.64 12.98 0.62
N THR A 77 -8.86 11.82 0.02
CA THR A 77 -9.02 10.54 0.74
C THR A 77 -7.85 9.58 0.53
N ALA A 78 -6.78 10.00 -0.15
CA ALA A 78 -5.67 9.12 -0.49
C ALA A 78 -4.79 8.73 0.70
N SER A 79 -4.73 9.56 1.74
CA SER A 79 -3.74 9.37 2.80
C SER A 79 -4.19 9.99 4.12
N LEU A 80 -3.50 9.62 5.20
CA LEU A 80 -3.58 10.34 6.47
C LEU A 80 -3.25 11.83 6.29
N LYS A 81 -3.80 12.66 7.15
CA LYS A 81 -3.31 14.03 7.31
C LYS A 81 -2.13 14.02 8.29
N LEU A 82 -1.19 14.97 8.13
CA LEU A 82 0.00 15.04 8.98
C LEU A 82 -0.34 15.09 10.48
N ASN A 83 -1.44 15.75 10.84
CA ASN A 83 -1.90 15.83 12.23
C ASN A 83 -2.55 14.53 12.76
N GLN A 84 -2.71 13.51 11.93
CA GLN A 84 -3.24 12.19 12.33
C GLN A 84 -2.11 11.18 12.56
N VAL A 85 -0.88 11.47 12.14
CA VAL A 85 0.25 10.55 12.22
C VAL A 85 0.50 10.08 13.66
N ASP A 86 0.54 10.99 14.62
CA ASP A 86 0.77 10.62 16.03
C ASP A 86 -0.36 9.76 16.59
N SER A 87 -1.60 10.01 16.18
CA SER A 87 -2.76 9.19 16.58
C SER A 87 -2.68 7.78 15.99
N TYR A 88 -2.22 7.66 14.74
CA TYR A 88 -1.99 6.37 14.09
C TYR A 88 -0.89 5.57 14.80
N LEU A 89 0.25 6.19 15.07
CA LEU A 89 1.35 5.54 15.77
C LEU A 89 0.94 5.07 17.17
N GLU A 90 0.15 5.88 17.90
CA GLU A 90 -0.36 5.48 19.21
C GLU A 90 -1.37 4.33 19.11
N LEU A 91 -2.28 4.35 18.12
CA LEU A 91 -3.18 3.22 17.84
C LEU A 91 -2.40 1.93 17.61
N GLY A 92 -1.41 1.96 16.72
CA GLY A 92 -0.57 0.78 16.42
C GLY A 92 0.14 0.25 17.67
N ARG A 93 0.72 1.12 18.51
CA ARG A 93 1.37 0.73 19.77
C ARG A 93 0.39 0.16 20.78
N GLN A 94 -0.85 0.68 20.85
CA GLN A 94 -1.89 0.13 21.70
C GLN A 94 -2.26 -1.30 21.25
N LEU A 95 -2.39 -1.53 19.96
CA LEU A 95 -2.67 -2.85 19.38
C LEU A 95 -1.51 -3.83 19.64
N GLN A 96 -0.27 -3.40 19.45
CA GLN A 96 0.91 -4.21 19.80
C GLN A 96 0.90 -4.61 21.28
N ARG A 97 0.60 -3.69 22.20
CA ARG A 97 0.49 -4.00 23.64
C ARG A 97 -0.66 -4.96 23.95
N ALA A 98 -1.81 -4.79 23.30
CA ALA A 98 -3.00 -5.57 23.60
C ALA A 98 -2.94 -7.00 23.04
N TYR A 99 -2.36 -7.17 21.84
CA TYR A 99 -2.43 -8.44 21.11
C TYR A 99 -1.07 -9.12 20.88
N GLY A 100 0.05 -8.48 21.22
CA GLY A 100 1.40 -8.95 20.90
C GLY A 100 1.80 -10.31 21.51
N THR A 101 1.05 -10.81 22.50
CA THR A 101 1.21 -12.19 23.01
C THR A 101 0.52 -13.25 22.15
N HIS A 102 -0.34 -12.85 21.22
CA HIS A 102 -1.16 -13.73 20.39
C HIS A 102 -0.77 -13.68 18.91
N ILE A 103 -0.31 -12.53 18.44
CA ILE A 103 0.04 -12.29 17.03
C ILE A 103 1.17 -11.23 16.95
N ASP A 104 2.10 -11.41 16.02
CA ASP A 104 3.12 -10.42 15.74
C ASP A 104 2.48 -9.24 14.95
N ILE A 105 2.61 -8.02 15.45
CA ILE A 105 2.08 -6.82 14.81
C ILE A 105 3.23 -5.88 14.49
N SER A 106 3.48 -5.66 13.20
CA SER A 106 4.42 -4.67 12.70
C SER A 106 3.68 -3.36 12.44
N LEU A 107 4.30 -2.25 12.80
CA LEU A 107 3.76 -0.91 12.60
C LEU A 107 4.62 -0.16 11.60
N GLY A 108 4.02 0.37 10.55
CA GLY A 108 4.71 1.11 9.49
C GLY A 108 3.81 2.03 8.70
N PHE A 109 4.34 2.50 7.61
CA PHE A 109 3.61 3.32 6.64
C PHE A 109 3.71 2.72 5.25
N GLU A 110 2.67 2.92 4.45
CA GLU A 110 2.76 2.87 3.01
C GLU A 110 3.07 4.28 2.50
N VAL A 111 4.28 4.44 1.98
CA VAL A 111 4.82 5.74 1.57
C VAL A 111 4.81 5.82 0.05
N ASP A 112 4.13 6.81 -0.52
CA ASP A 112 4.14 7.03 -1.95
C ASP A 112 5.47 7.63 -2.42
N TYR A 113 6.09 6.98 -3.41
CA TYR A 113 7.14 7.62 -4.18
C TYR A 113 6.50 8.50 -5.27
N ILE A 114 6.78 9.78 -5.21
CA ILE A 114 6.30 10.79 -6.16
C ILE A 114 7.50 11.55 -6.70
N PRO A 115 7.84 11.41 -8.00
CA PRO A 115 8.94 12.16 -8.61
C PRO A 115 8.80 13.67 -8.36
N GLY A 116 9.92 14.34 -8.03
CA GLY A 116 9.93 15.76 -7.71
C GLY A 116 9.61 16.12 -6.25
N PHE A 117 9.19 15.12 -5.43
CA PHE A 117 8.89 15.30 -4.01
C PHE A 117 9.77 14.43 -3.10
N GLU A 118 10.91 13.97 -3.60
CA GLU A 118 11.82 13.07 -2.89
C GLU A 118 12.32 13.65 -1.56
N THR A 119 12.53 14.97 -1.52
CA THR A 119 12.99 15.65 -0.29
C THR A 119 11.93 15.60 0.80
N ASP A 120 10.67 15.93 0.48
CA ASP A 120 9.56 15.87 1.45
C ASP A 120 9.33 14.44 1.95
N ILE A 121 9.42 13.44 1.05
CA ILE A 121 9.30 12.02 1.39
C ILE A 121 10.44 11.60 2.34
N GLN A 122 11.67 12.00 2.03
CA GLN A 122 12.83 11.72 2.87
C GLN A 122 12.70 12.37 4.25
N GLU A 123 12.26 13.63 4.34
CA GLU A 123 12.02 14.33 5.61
C GLU A 123 10.94 13.62 6.45
N PHE A 124 9.88 13.12 5.82
CA PHE A 124 8.88 12.30 6.50
C PHE A 124 9.49 11.01 7.06
N LEU A 125 10.25 10.29 6.24
CA LEU A 125 10.90 9.03 6.63
C LEU A 125 11.98 9.25 7.71
N ASP A 126 12.75 10.31 7.63
CA ASP A 126 13.77 10.66 8.65
C ASP A 126 13.12 10.92 10.02
N ARG A 127 11.93 11.54 10.00
CA ARG A 127 11.20 11.88 11.22
C ARG A 127 10.43 10.70 11.81
N TYR A 128 9.73 9.94 10.99
CA TYR A 128 8.77 8.93 11.46
C TYR A 128 9.27 7.49 11.27
N GLY A 129 10.20 7.25 10.35
CA GLY A 129 10.79 5.93 10.13
C GLY A 129 11.40 5.30 11.37
N PRO A 130 12.15 6.04 12.22
CA PRO A 130 12.68 5.51 13.49
C PRO A 130 11.60 5.09 14.49
N LEU A 131 10.34 5.47 14.26
CA LEU A 131 9.19 5.14 15.10
C LEU A 131 8.39 3.94 14.57
N THR A 132 8.82 3.33 13.46
CA THR A 132 8.15 2.22 12.79
C THR A 132 9.02 0.98 12.76
N ASP A 133 8.39 -0.18 12.54
CA ASP A 133 9.07 -1.48 12.44
C ASP A 133 9.42 -1.81 10.98
N ASP A 134 8.53 -1.43 10.04
CA ASP A 134 8.66 -1.73 8.61
C ASP A 134 7.83 -0.73 7.79
N ASN A 135 8.23 -0.44 6.56
CA ASN A 135 7.52 0.49 5.68
C ASN A 135 7.43 -0.08 4.27
N ILE A 136 6.38 0.28 3.54
CA ILE A 136 6.20 -0.06 2.12
C ILE A 136 6.45 1.19 1.30
N LEU A 137 7.17 1.06 0.20
CA LEU A 137 7.27 2.08 -0.83
C LEU A 137 6.28 1.72 -1.95
N SER A 138 5.34 2.62 -2.21
CA SER A 138 4.30 2.46 -3.24
C SER A 138 4.38 3.53 -4.31
N VAL A 139 3.71 3.30 -5.42
CA VAL A 139 3.53 4.27 -6.51
C VAL A 139 2.05 4.30 -6.87
N HIS A 140 1.28 5.18 -6.25
CA HIS A 140 -0.13 5.39 -6.58
C HIS A 140 -0.37 6.59 -7.49
N PHE A 141 0.61 7.48 -7.62
CA PHE A 141 0.49 8.70 -8.42
C PHE A 141 1.55 8.73 -9.50
N MET A 142 1.13 8.96 -10.74
CA MET A 142 2.03 9.12 -11.88
C MET A 142 1.64 10.35 -12.69
N GLU A 143 2.64 10.93 -13.35
CA GLU A 143 2.45 12.03 -14.27
C GLU A 143 1.77 11.56 -15.56
N GLY A 144 0.69 12.24 -15.95
CA GLY A 144 -0.01 12.02 -17.22
C GLY A 144 0.54 12.90 -18.35
N LEU A 145 -0.14 12.88 -19.50
CA LEU A 145 0.31 13.61 -20.70
C LEU A 145 0.37 15.14 -20.58
N ASN A 146 -0.35 15.70 -19.64
CA ASN A 146 -0.45 17.16 -19.42
C ASN A 146 0.45 17.65 -18.26
N ASN A 147 1.46 16.85 -17.90
CA ASN A 147 2.39 17.12 -16.82
C ASN A 147 1.69 17.34 -15.46
N ALA A 148 0.53 16.71 -15.25
CA ALA A 148 -0.15 16.67 -13.97
C ALA A 148 -0.21 15.23 -13.46
N TYR A 149 -0.22 15.06 -12.14
CA TYR A 149 -0.30 13.74 -11.53
C TYR A 149 -1.73 13.24 -11.44
N TYR A 150 -1.90 11.93 -11.61
CA TYR A 150 -3.17 11.23 -11.48
C TYR A 150 -2.99 9.97 -10.63
N CYS A 151 -4.05 9.61 -9.90
CA CYS A 151 -4.09 8.36 -9.14
C CYS A 151 -4.34 7.17 -10.07
N LEU A 152 -3.52 6.13 -9.92
CA LEU A 152 -3.54 4.94 -10.77
C LEU A 152 -4.75 4.02 -10.48
N ASP A 153 -5.15 3.92 -9.24
CA ASP A 153 -6.03 2.87 -8.73
C ASP A 153 -7.35 3.39 -8.12
N TYR A 154 -7.58 4.70 -8.12
CA TYR A 154 -8.82 5.27 -7.57
C TYR A 154 -10.08 4.81 -8.31
N SER A 155 -10.07 4.85 -9.64
CA SER A 155 -11.15 4.31 -10.47
C SER A 155 -10.71 4.14 -11.93
N PRO A 156 -11.37 3.21 -12.69
CA PRO A 156 -11.11 3.07 -14.13
C PRO A 156 -11.28 4.38 -14.91
N LYS A 157 -12.26 5.21 -14.52
CA LYS A 157 -12.50 6.52 -15.16
C LYS A 157 -11.37 7.50 -14.91
N GLU A 158 -10.82 7.51 -13.71
CA GLU A 158 -9.69 8.38 -13.37
C GLU A 158 -8.42 7.94 -14.07
N PHE A 159 -8.17 6.64 -14.12
CA PHE A 159 -7.08 6.05 -14.88
C PHE A 159 -7.17 6.43 -16.37
N GLU A 160 -8.33 6.22 -16.99
CA GLU A 160 -8.56 6.58 -18.40
C GLU A 160 -8.33 8.08 -18.67
N ARG A 161 -8.78 8.93 -17.73
CA ARG A 161 -8.61 10.38 -17.84
C ARG A 161 -7.14 10.80 -17.82
N GLY A 162 -6.35 10.21 -16.92
CA GLY A 162 -4.94 10.56 -16.76
C GLY A 162 -4.02 9.91 -17.80
N PHE A 163 -4.29 8.66 -18.16
CA PHE A 163 -3.36 7.82 -18.90
C PHE A 163 -3.90 7.26 -20.22
N GLY A 164 -5.22 7.27 -20.46
CA GLY A 164 -5.83 6.73 -21.67
C GLY A 164 -5.23 7.30 -22.94
N PRO A 165 -5.09 8.63 -23.13
CA PRO A 165 -4.46 9.22 -24.30
C PRO A 165 -2.99 8.83 -24.46
N TRP A 166 -2.26 8.62 -23.36
CA TRP A 166 -0.87 8.18 -23.39
C TRP A 166 -0.76 6.72 -23.85
N ILE A 167 -1.61 5.84 -23.33
CA ILE A 167 -1.68 4.43 -23.72
C ILE A 167 -2.03 4.34 -25.21
N GLN A 168 -3.05 5.07 -25.68
CA GLN A 168 -3.45 5.10 -27.07
C GLN A 168 -2.28 5.51 -27.97
N LYS A 169 -1.54 6.55 -27.60
CA LYS A 169 -0.37 6.98 -28.34
C LYS A 169 0.73 5.92 -28.43
N GLN A 170 0.97 5.15 -27.34
CA GLN A 170 1.93 4.05 -27.34
C GLN A 170 1.50 2.92 -28.29
N TYR A 171 0.21 2.57 -28.34
CA TYR A 171 -0.32 1.60 -29.29
C TYR A 171 -0.14 2.05 -30.73
N GLU A 172 -0.43 3.31 -31.05
CA GLU A 172 -0.26 3.88 -32.40
C GLU A 172 1.22 3.83 -32.84
N LEU A 173 2.14 4.16 -31.94
CA LEU A 173 3.58 4.04 -32.19
C LEU A 173 4.00 2.59 -32.42
N TYR A 174 3.52 1.67 -31.59
CA TYR A 174 3.81 0.25 -31.74
C TYR A 174 3.39 -0.25 -33.13
N TYR A 175 2.15 -0.02 -33.53
CA TYR A 175 1.66 -0.45 -34.87
C TYR A 175 2.41 0.22 -36.02
N LYS A 176 2.80 1.47 -35.86
CA LYS A 176 3.59 2.16 -36.87
C LYS A 176 4.97 1.55 -37.13
N TYR A 177 5.60 0.97 -36.10
CA TYR A 177 6.95 0.44 -36.19
C TYR A 177 7.04 -1.08 -36.37
N TYR A 178 5.97 -1.82 -36.09
CA TYR A 178 5.97 -3.27 -36.09
C TYR A 178 4.89 -3.92 -36.97
N SER A 179 4.07 -3.15 -37.64
CA SER A 179 3.13 -3.59 -38.70
C SER A 179 3.62 -3.23 -40.10
#